data_dac950a9d4133f30cbfb3cea15b10797
#
_entry.id   dac950a9d4133f30cbfb3cea15b10797
#
_cell.length_a   1.000
_cell.length_b   1.000
_cell.length_c   1.000
_cell.angle_alpha   90.00
_cell.angle_beta   90.00
_cell.angle_gamma   90.00
#
_symmetry.space_group_name_H-M   'P 1'
#
loop_
_entity.id
_entity.type
_entity.pdbx_description
1 polymer ?
#
loop_
_entity_poly.entity_id
_entity_poly.type
_entity_poly.pdbx_seq_one_letter_code
_entity_poly.pdbx_strand_id
1 'polypeptide(L)'
;AEAAGLLWGTYHFGTGQMPGERQAAFYLSVTRPGPRTLLALDLELNEPNPANTMRLDQAEEFVKAVANATGRLPVVYVHPTWADGEPLPNSGYSLGTRITPSSILARCPLWVADYHDSPEVPQAWAATGWKLWQYAGDEHAGRPAYGQTNIVKGVSHCDRNLFNGDAAGLQRFWGA
;
A
#
# COMPACT_ATOMS: atom_id res chain seq x y z
N ALA A 1 -16.08 3.22 -12.38
CA ALA A 1 -15.00 4.19 -12.25
C ALA A 1 -14.45 4.55 -13.62
N GLU A 2 -13.88 3.63 -14.41
CA GLU A 2 -13.25 3.89 -15.72
C GLU A 2 -14.21 4.53 -16.72
N ALA A 3 -15.45 4.05 -16.82
CA ALA A 3 -16.48 4.65 -17.69
C ALA A 3 -16.82 6.10 -17.34
N ALA A 4 -16.53 6.52 -16.11
CA ALA A 4 -16.68 7.90 -15.66
C ALA A 4 -15.38 8.72 -15.78
N GLY A 5 -14.35 8.17 -16.42
CA GLY A 5 -13.04 8.82 -16.57
C GLY A 5 -12.19 8.86 -15.28
N LEU A 6 -12.59 8.10 -14.26
CA LEU A 6 -11.83 8.02 -13.00
C LEU A 6 -10.70 7.01 -13.13
N LEU A 7 -9.58 7.34 -12.52
CA LEU A 7 -8.53 6.36 -12.22
C LEU A 7 -9.04 5.44 -11.12
N TRP A 8 -8.80 4.15 -11.25
CA TRP A 8 -9.21 3.20 -10.24
C TRP A 8 -8.17 2.10 -10.05
N GLY A 9 -8.19 1.52 -8.87
CA GLY A 9 -7.32 0.41 -8.52
C GLY A 9 -8.00 -0.50 -7.51
N THR A 10 -7.30 -1.56 -7.19
CA THR A 10 -7.72 -2.53 -6.20
C THR A 10 -6.56 -2.85 -5.27
N TYR A 11 -6.86 -3.23 -4.06
CA TYR A 11 -5.85 -3.70 -3.13
C TYR A 11 -6.24 -5.06 -2.54
N HIS A 12 -5.23 -5.78 -2.09
CA HIS A 12 -5.37 -7.02 -1.33
C HIS A 12 -4.80 -6.80 0.06
N PHE A 13 -5.65 -6.93 1.08
CA PHE A 13 -5.22 -6.97 2.47
C PHE A 13 -4.49 -8.27 2.74
N GLY A 14 -3.22 -8.20 3.06
CA GLY A 14 -2.36 -9.35 3.25
C GLY A 14 -2.69 -10.13 4.52
N THR A 15 -2.82 -11.45 4.42
CA THR A 15 -3.12 -12.32 5.55
C THR A 15 -2.06 -13.39 5.77
N GLY A 16 -1.95 -13.89 7.02
CA GLY A 16 -0.96 -14.91 7.40
C GLY A 16 -1.38 -16.35 7.13
N GLN A 17 -2.65 -16.62 6.81
CA GLN A 17 -3.19 -17.99 6.75
C GLN A 17 -2.87 -18.74 5.47
N MET A 18 -2.53 -18.03 4.38
CA MET A 18 -2.31 -18.65 3.08
C MET A 18 -0.96 -18.22 2.49
N PRO A 19 -0.31 -19.08 1.68
CA PRO A 19 0.86 -18.69 0.89
C PRO A 19 0.56 -17.46 0.03
N GLY A 20 1.55 -16.58 -0.13
CA GLY A 20 1.39 -15.33 -0.87
C GLY A 20 0.95 -15.55 -2.33
N GLU A 21 1.47 -16.56 -2.98
CA GLU A 21 1.08 -16.94 -4.35
C GLU A 21 -0.41 -17.29 -4.48
N ARG A 22 -0.99 -17.97 -3.48
CA ARG A 22 -2.41 -18.28 -3.47
C ARG A 22 -3.28 -17.06 -3.23
N GLN A 23 -2.83 -16.16 -2.36
CA GLN A 23 -3.48 -14.87 -2.16
C GLN A 23 -3.48 -14.05 -3.45
N ALA A 24 -2.35 -14.02 -4.17
CA ALA A 24 -2.24 -13.35 -5.46
C ALA A 24 -3.17 -13.95 -6.52
N ALA A 25 -3.24 -15.27 -6.61
CA ALA A 25 -4.14 -15.94 -7.55
C ALA A 25 -5.60 -15.62 -7.25
N PHE A 26 -6.02 -15.65 -5.98
CA PHE A 26 -7.35 -15.25 -5.56
C PHE A 26 -7.63 -13.79 -5.90
N TYR A 27 -6.74 -12.88 -5.52
CA TYR A 27 -6.84 -11.45 -5.79
C TYR A 27 -7.07 -11.16 -7.28
N LEU A 28 -6.23 -11.72 -8.14
CA LEU A 28 -6.33 -11.53 -9.59
C LEU A 28 -7.61 -12.15 -10.18
N SER A 29 -8.08 -13.27 -9.63
CA SER A 29 -9.32 -13.92 -10.07
C SER A 29 -10.56 -13.08 -9.80
N VAL A 30 -10.56 -12.34 -8.68
CA VAL A 30 -11.68 -11.47 -8.27
C VAL A 30 -11.60 -10.13 -8.98
N THR A 31 -10.42 -9.51 -9.00
CA THR A 31 -10.24 -8.15 -9.54
C THR A 31 -10.28 -8.11 -11.06
N ARG A 32 -9.80 -9.17 -11.74
CA ARG A 32 -9.70 -9.24 -13.20
C ARG A 32 -9.13 -7.95 -13.80
N PRO A 33 -7.91 -7.58 -13.41
CA PRO A 33 -7.36 -6.26 -13.71
C PRO A 33 -7.17 -6.05 -15.22
N GLY A 34 -7.54 -4.88 -15.69
CA GLY A 34 -7.18 -4.39 -17.02
C GLY A 34 -5.79 -3.73 -17.02
N PRO A 35 -5.34 -3.28 -18.20
CA PRO A 35 -4.03 -2.63 -18.33
C PRO A 35 -3.88 -1.37 -17.46
N ARG A 36 -4.98 -0.71 -17.15
CA ARG A 36 -5.02 0.54 -16.38
C ARG A 36 -5.53 0.38 -14.96
N THR A 37 -5.66 -0.83 -14.47
CA THR A 37 -6.03 -1.09 -13.07
C THR A 37 -4.78 -1.02 -12.19
N LEU A 38 -4.72 -0.09 -11.24
CA LEU A 38 -3.66 -0.09 -10.24
C LEU A 38 -3.86 -1.29 -9.31
N LEU A 39 -2.80 -2.06 -9.10
CA LEU A 39 -2.80 -3.20 -8.18
C LEU A 39 -1.98 -2.83 -6.95
N ALA A 40 -2.48 -3.16 -5.77
CA ALA A 40 -1.76 -2.89 -4.54
C ALA A 40 -1.79 -4.10 -3.59
N LEU A 41 -0.68 -4.31 -2.89
CA LEU A 41 -0.60 -5.12 -1.69
C LEU A 41 -0.70 -4.17 -0.48
N ASP A 42 -1.65 -4.45 0.38
CA ASP A 42 -1.82 -3.81 1.68
C ASP A 42 -1.10 -4.69 2.73
N LEU A 43 0.06 -4.22 3.17
CA LEU A 43 0.96 -4.94 4.08
C LEU A 43 1.00 -4.24 5.44
N GLU A 44 0.05 -4.59 6.28
CA GLU A 44 -0.10 -4.01 7.61
C GLU A 44 -0.51 -5.04 8.66
N LEU A 45 -0.53 -4.63 9.92
CA LEU A 45 -1.03 -5.43 11.02
C LEU A 45 -2.51 -5.74 10.85
N ASN A 46 -2.87 -7.01 10.95
CA ASN A 46 -4.27 -7.40 11.10
C ASN A 46 -4.71 -7.18 12.55
N GLU A 47 -5.13 -5.97 12.89
CA GLU A 47 -5.46 -5.59 14.25
C GLU A 47 -6.51 -6.49 14.92
N PRO A 48 -7.61 -6.87 14.22
CA PRO A 48 -8.58 -7.79 14.79
C PRO A 48 -8.04 -9.19 15.08
N ASN A 49 -7.00 -9.62 14.36
CA ASN A 49 -6.38 -10.94 14.51
C ASN A 49 -4.88 -10.89 14.17
N PRO A 50 -4.02 -10.39 15.08
CA PRO A 50 -2.59 -10.25 14.83
C PRO A 50 -1.86 -11.53 14.40
N ALA A 51 -2.34 -12.68 14.84
CA ALA A 51 -1.80 -13.99 14.42
C ALA A 51 -2.05 -14.30 12.93
N ASN A 52 -2.97 -13.58 12.30
CA ASN A 52 -3.28 -13.66 10.87
C ASN A 52 -2.68 -12.50 10.06
N THR A 53 -1.64 -11.86 10.55
CA THR A 53 -0.92 -10.84 9.81
C THR A 53 0.00 -11.48 8.76
N MET A 54 0.04 -10.90 7.57
CA MET A 54 0.94 -11.37 6.50
C MET A 54 2.41 -11.22 6.91
N ARG A 55 3.19 -12.27 6.69
CA ARG A 55 4.63 -12.26 6.90
C ARG A 55 5.36 -11.77 5.66
N LEU A 56 6.62 -11.37 5.85
CA LEU A 56 7.46 -10.83 4.77
C LEU A 56 7.64 -11.83 3.61
N ASP A 57 7.87 -13.12 3.91
CA ASP A 57 8.01 -14.16 2.91
C ASP A 57 6.75 -14.29 2.02
N GLN A 58 5.57 -14.25 2.65
CA GLN A 58 4.29 -14.29 1.94
C GLN A 58 4.05 -13.02 1.09
N ALA A 59 4.45 -11.86 1.60
CA ALA A 59 4.36 -10.61 0.83
C ALA A 59 5.25 -10.65 -0.43
N GLU A 60 6.47 -11.17 -0.30
CA GLU A 60 7.37 -11.36 -1.46
C GLU A 60 6.84 -12.38 -2.47
N GLU A 61 6.25 -13.49 -2.00
CA GLU A 61 5.57 -14.47 -2.86
C GLU A 61 4.40 -13.83 -3.61
N PHE A 62 3.58 -13.04 -2.92
CA PHE A 62 2.45 -12.33 -3.51
C PHE A 62 2.89 -11.40 -4.62
N VAL A 63 3.89 -10.54 -4.35
CA VAL A 63 4.40 -9.59 -5.34
C VAL A 63 4.99 -10.30 -6.55
N LYS A 64 5.77 -11.37 -6.35
CA LYS A 64 6.33 -12.18 -7.44
C LYS A 64 5.22 -12.78 -8.30
N ALA A 65 4.19 -13.34 -7.67
CA ALA A 65 3.07 -13.96 -8.38
C ALA A 65 2.26 -12.94 -9.18
N VAL A 66 1.95 -11.76 -8.61
CA VAL A 66 1.28 -10.67 -9.32
C VAL A 66 2.13 -10.20 -10.50
N ALA A 67 3.43 -9.96 -10.29
CA ALA A 67 4.32 -9.50 -11.35
C ALA A 67 4.44 -10.52 -12.50
N ASN A 68 4.54 -11.81 -12.18
CA ASN A 68 4.60 -12.88 -13.19
C ASN A 68 3.30 -12.98 -14.01
N ALA A 69 2.15 -12.80 -13.36
CA ALA A 69 0.85 -12.92 -14.02
C ALA A 69 0.49 -11.69 -14.87
N THR A 70 0.93 -10.49 -14.47
CA THR A 70 0.48 -9.23 -15.08
C THR A 70 1.57 -8.48 -15.84
N GLY A 71 2.84 -8.88 -15.68
CA GLY A 71 3.99 -8.13 -16.18
C GLY A 71 4.30 -6.83 -15.43
N ARG A 72 3.59 -6.54 -14.33
CA ARG A 72 3.70 -5.29 -13.57
C ARG A 72 3.89 -5.57 -12.09
N LEU A 73 4.75 -4.79 -11.42
CA LEU A 73 4.86 -4.80 -9.98
C LEU A 73 3.64 -4.09 -9.37
N PRO A 74 3.00 -4.66 -8.34
CA PRO A 74 1.98 -3.93 -7.59
C PRO A 74 2.59 -2.80 -6.77
N VAL A 75 1.77 -1.85 -6.36
CA VAL A 75 2.11 -0.89 -5.31
C VAL A 75 2.16 -1.63 -3.97
N VAL A 76 3.06 -1.25 -3.07
CA VAL A 76 3.08 -1.74 -1.69
C VAL A 76 2.62 -0.61 -0.78
N TYR A 77 1.48 -0.81 -0.12
CA TYR A 77 1.00 0.04 0.97
C TYR A 77 1.57 -0.48 2.28
N VAL A 78 2.21 0.38 3.05
CA VAL A 78 2.85 0.02 4.32
C VAL A 78 3.10 1.24 5.21
N HIS A 79 2.99 1.06 6.54
CA HIS A 79 3.46 2.05 7.52
C HIS A 79 4.99 2.01 7.62
N PRO A 80 5.69 3.16 7.75
CA PRO A 80 7.16 3.20 7.80
C PRO A 80 7.76 2.32 8.89
N THR A 81 7.31 2.46 10.13
CA THR A 81 7.73 1.67 11.28
C THR A 81 7.56 0.16 11.03
N TRP A 82 6.42 -0.23 10.42
CA TRP A 82 6.17 -1.63 10.06
C TRP A 82 7.17 -2.15 9.03
N ALA A 83 7.43 -1.37 7.99
CA ALA A 83 8.38 -1.72 6.93
C ALA A 83 9.82 -1.86 7.45
N ASP A 84 10.20 -1.04 8.42
CA ASP A 84 11.52 -1.07 9.04
C ASP A 84 11.64 -2.17 10.14
N GLY A 85 10.56 -2.93 10.37
CA GLY A 85 10.52 -4.05 11.30
C GLY A 85 10.46 -3.64 12.75
N GLU A 86 10.18 -2.38 13.01
CA GLU A 86 10.08 -1.81 14.35
C GLU A 86 8.66 -2.01 14.93
N PRO A 87 8.52 -2.04 16.26
CA PRO A 87 7.22 -2.15 16.89
C PRO A 87 6.32 -0.93 16.62
N LEU A 88 5.08 -1.18 16.23
CA LEU A 88 4.07 -0.14 16.09
C LEU A 88 3.78 0.52 17.46
N PRO A 89 3.74 1.86 17.54
CA PRO A 89 3.61 2.58 18.82
C PRO A 89 2.38 2.19 19.65
N ASN A 90 1.25 1.92 18.99
CA ASN A 90 -0.02 1.68 19.67
C ASN A 90 -0.25 0.21 20.05
N SER A 91 0.41 -0.74 19.42
CA SER A 91 0.16 -2.16 19.61
C SER A 91 1.37 -2.97 20.07
N GLY A 92 2.59 -2.46 19.83
CA GLY A 92 3.83 -3.18 20.08
C GLY A 92 4.11 -4.33 19.11
N TYR A 93 3.22 -4.60 18.16
CA TYR A 93 3.46 -5.59 17.11
C TYR A 93 4.44 -5.05 16.07
N SER A 94 5.22 -5.94 15.47
CA SER A 94 6.13 -5.61 14.37
C SER A 94 6.09 -6.70 13.30
N LEU A 95 6.61 -6.39 12.13
CA LEU A 95 6.84 -7.38 11.06
C LEU A 95 7.91 -8.43 11.46
N GLY A 96 8.66 -8.15 12.54
CA GLY A 96 9.71 -9.02 13.08
C GLY A 96 11.06 -8.91 12.36
N THR A 97 11.05 -8.43 11.13
CA THR A 97 12.26 -8.15 10.34
C THR A 97 11.97 -7.01 9.37
N ARG A 98 12.99 -6.20 9.09
CA ARG A 98 12.84 -5.10 8.14
C ARG A 98 12.76 -5.59 6.69
N ILE A 99 12.03 -4.85 5.86
CA ILE A 99 12.14 -4.95 4.42
C ILE A 99 13.51 -4.39 4.02
N THR A 100 14.30 -5.15 3.26
CA THR A 100 15.62 -4.70 2.83
C THR A 100 15.59 -4.09 1.42
N PRO A 101 16.56 -3.24 1.04
CA PRO A 101 16.65 -2.72 -0.33
C PRO A 101 16.79 -3.80 -1.42
N SER A 102 17.21 -5.01 -1.06
CA SER A 102 17.32 -6.16 -1.97
C SER A 102 16.01 -6.95 -2.13
N SER A 103 15.02 -6.72 -1.28
CA SER A 103 13.70 -7.33 -1.39
C SER A 103 13.00 -6.92 -2.68
N ILE A 104 12.20 -7.83 -3.26
CA ILE A 104 11.32 -7.47 -4.38
C ILE A 104 10.31 -6.39 -4.00
N LEU A 105 9.94 -6.30 -2.72
CA LEU A 105 9.03 -5.26 -2.22
C LEU A 105 9.62 -3.86 -2.43
N ALA A 106 10.93 -3.68 -2.19
CA ALA A 106 11.61 -2.40 -2.40
C ALA A 106 11.66 -1.94 -3.86
N ARG A 107 11.39 -2.84 -4.81
CA ARG A 107 11.26 -2.52 -6.24
C ARG A 107 9.85 -2.06 -6.62
N CYS A 108 8.88 -2.31 -5.77
CA CYS A 108 7.50 -1.87 -5.94
C CYS A 108 7.40 -0.37 -5.66
N PRO A 109 6.50 0.36 -6.35
CA PRO A 109 6.17 1.72 -5.94
C PRO A 109 5.65 1.72 -4.50
N LEU A 110 6.15 2.65 -3.68
CA LEU A 110 5.73 2.79 -2.29
C LEU A 110 4.44 3.63 -2.18
N TRP A 111 3.46 3.11 -1.47
CA TRP A 111 2.32 3.84 -0.93
C TRP A 111 2.47 3.88 0.59
N VAL A 112 3.03 4.97 1.09
CA VAL A 112 3.32 5.11 2.51
C VAL A 112 2.08 5.57 3.27
N ALA A 113 1.78 4.89 4.38
CA ALA A 113 0.76 5.30 5.35
C ALA A 113 1.44 6.02 6.50
N ASP A 114 1.27 7.34 6.56
CA ASP A 114 1.92 8.15 7.60
C ASP A 114 1.13 9.45 7.84
N TYR A 115 0.58 9.62 9.03
CA TYR A 115 -0.33 10.72 9.37
C TYR A 115 0.40 11.89 10.04
N HIS A 116 1.62 12.19 9.56
CA HIS A 116 2.41 13.35 9.95
C HIS A 116 2.35 14.47 8.91
N ASP A 117 3.07 15.56 9.16
CA ASP A 117 3.13 16.72 8.24
C ASP A 117 3.92 16.43 6.95
N SER A 118 4.75 15.39 6.97
CA SER A 118 5.51 14.86 5.83
C SER A 118 5.70 13.36 6.00
N PRO A 119 5.71 12.59 4.89
CA PRO A 119 5.85 11.14 4.99
C PRO A 119 7.27 10.74 5.36
N GLU A 120 7.40 9.85 6.32
CA GLU A 120 8.62 9.12 6.58
C GLU A 120 8.79 8.00 5.54
N VAL A 121 9.95 7.95 4.89
CA VAL A 121 10.23 6.94 3.86
C VAL A 121 11.01 5.80 4.50
N PRO A 122 10.47 4.54 4.49
CA PRO A 122 11.18 3.39 5.02
C PRO A 122 12.53 3.20 4.35
N GLN A 123 13.50 2.67 5.08
CA GLN A 123 14.88 2.52 4.61
C GLN A 123 14.98 1.76 3.27
N ALA A 124 14.12 0.78 3.05
CA ALA A 124 14.09 0.01 1.80
C ALA A 124 13.83 0.88 0.55
N TRP A 125 13.10 1.96 0.69
CA TRP A 125 12.75 2.89 -0.41
C TRP A 125 13.51 4.21 -0.35
N ALA A 126 14.56 4.34 0.47
CA ALA A 126 15.32 5.59 0.60
C ALA A 126 15.86 6.13 -0.75
N ALA A 127 16.20 5.26 -1.69
CA ALA A 127 16.70 5.65 -3.01
C ALA A 127 15.60 6.03 -4.01
N THR A 128 14.38 5.50 -3.88
CA THR A 128 13.28 5.67 -4.84
C THR A 128 12.18 6.60 -4.35
N GLY A 129 12.10 6.80 -3.03
CA GLY A 129 11.06 7.59 -2.39
C GLY A 129 9.67 6.95 -2.50
N TRP A 130 8.68 7.73 -2.11
CA TRP A 130 7.28 7.33 -2.18
C TRP A 130 6.63 7.77 -3.51
N LYS A 131 5.56 7.06 -3.89
CA LYS A 131 4.69 7.41 -5.03
C LYS A 131 3.32 7.88 -4.57
N LEU A 132 2.75 7.21 -3.58
CA LEU A 132 1.51 7.61 -2.93
C LEU A 132 1.76 7.76 -1.44
N TRP A 133 1.10 8.74 -0.83
CA TRP A 133 1.14 8.99 0.60
C TRP A 133 -0.28 9.15 1.13
N GLN A 134 -0.70 8.19 1.95
CA GLN A 134 -1.92 8.32 2.74
C GLN A 134 -1.60 9.19 3.96
N TYR A 135 -2.04 10.44 3.92
CA TYR A 135 -1.76 11.43 4.94
C TYR A 135 -2.88 11.58 5.96
N ALA A 136 -4.05 11.04 5.68
CA ALA A 136 -5.19 11.01 6.57
C ALA A 136 -6.07 9.80 6.25
N GLY A 137 -6.69 9.23 7.24
CA GLY A 137 -7.64 8.13 7.14
C GLY A 137 -8.89 8.44 7.95
N ASP A 138 -9.54 7.46 8.51
CA ASP A 138 -10.78 7.50 9.28
C ASP A 138 -10.90 8.67 10.30
N GLU A 139 -11.79 8.59 11.26
CA GLU A 139 -11.98 9.62 12.30
C GLU A 139 -10.80 9.77 13.26
N HIS A 140 -9.92 8.77 13.33
CA HIS A 140 -8.74 8.76 14.21
C HIS A 140 -7.47 9.25 13.50
N ALA A 141 -7.53 9.44 12.22
CA ALA A 141 -6.38 9.89 11.45
C ALA A 141 -5.95 11.28 11.87
N GLY A 142 -4.68 11.40 12.21
CA GLY A 142 -4.03 12.56 12.74
C GLY A 142 -4.25 13.86 11.96
N ARG A 143 -3.33 14.78 12.05
CA ARG A 143 -3.45 16.11 11.44
C ARG A 143 -3.47 15.99 9.91
N PRO A 144 -4.54 16.46 9.24
CA PRO A 144 -4.55 16.49 7.78
C PRO A 144 -3.38 17.35 7.29
N ALA A 145 -2.53 16.78 6.44
CA ALA A 145 -1.49 17.55 5.81
C ALA A 145 -2.08 18.73 5.03
N TYR A 146 -1.38 19.85 5.00
CA TYR A 146 -1.78 21.04 4.25
C TYR A 146 -3.15 21.63 4.62
N GLY A 147 -3.60 21.42 5.85
CA GLY A 147 -4.90 21.94 6.32
C GLY A 147 -6.12 21.29 5.66
N GLN A 148 -5.93 20.21 4.93
CA GLN A 148 -7.05 19.45 4.34
C GLN A 148 -7.70 18.55 5.40
N THR A 149 -9.00 18.38 5.29
CA THR A 149 -9.77 17.49 6.18
C THR A 149 -9.88 16.09 5.58
N ASN A 150 -9.96 15.07 6.44
CA ASN A 150 -10.36 13.71 6.04
C ASN A 150 -11.88 13.57 5.85
N ILE A 151 -12.67 14.63 6.13
CA ILE A 151 -14.11 14.62 5.92
C ILE A 151 -14.43 15.04 4.49
N VAL A 152 -15.17 14.20 3.80
CA VAL A 152 -15.68 14.46 2.45
C VAL A 152 -17.20 14.53 2.50
N LYS A 153 -17.78 15.61 1.96
CA LYS A 153 -19.23 15.80 1.93
C LYS A 153 -19.92 14.63 1.21
N GLY A 154 -20.83 13.98 1.92
CA GLY A 154 -21.59 12.83 1.41
C GLY A 154 -20.93 11.47 1.63
N VAL A 155 -19.68 11.44 2.10
CA VAL A 155 -18.95 10.19 2.42
C VAL A 155 -18.59 10.11 3.89
N SER A 156 -18.45 11.23 4.59
CA SER A 156 -17.88 11.34 5.94
C SER A 156 -16.35 11.20 5.93
N HIS A 157 -15.78 10.52 6.92
CA HIS A 157 -14.33 10.27 6.97
C HIS A 157 -13.92 9.30 5.85
N CYS A 158 -12.79 9.55 5.24
CA CYS A 158 -12.20 8.66 4.24
C CYS A 158 -10.70 8.87 4.14
N ASP A 159 -10.04 7.88 3.59
CA ASP A 159 -8.61 7.94 3.30
C ASP A 159 -8.31 9.02 2.26
N ARG A 160 -7.30 9.82 2.56
CA ARG A 160 -6.84 10.90 1.70
C ARG A 160 -5.39 10.67 1.34
N ASN A 161 -5.13 10.79 0.05
CA ASN A 161 -3.84 10.46 -0.50
C ASN A 161 -3.29 11.59 -1.37
N LEU A 162 -1.97 11.71 -1.40
CA LEU A 162 -1.21 12.54 -2.33
C LEU A 162 -0.40 11.65 -3.27
N PHE A 163 -0.27 12.08 -4.50
CA PHE A 163 0.68 11.51 -5.45
C PHE A 163 1.94 12.38 -5.52
N ASN A 164 3.11 11.75 -5.51
CA ASN A 164 4.39 12.44 -5.63
C ASN A 164 4.68 12.78 -7.09
N GLY A 165 4.06 13.84 -7.58
CA GLY A 165 4.20 14.30 -8.97
C GLY A 165 3.04 15.18 -9.41
N ASP A 166 2.99 15.46 -10.69
CA ASP A 166 1.91 16.22 -11.34
C ASP A 166 0.81 15.31 -11.89
N ALA A 167 -0.27 15.92 -12.40
CA ALA A 167 -1.40 15.18 -12.96
C ALA A 167 -1.00 14.31 -14.17
N ALA A 168 -0.06 14.75 -15.00
CA ALA A 168 0.43 13.97 -16.13
C ALA A 168 1.25 12.77 -15.67
N GLY A 169 2.05 12.95 -14.62
CA GLY A 169 2.79 11.87 -13.94
C GLY A 169 1.85 10.84 -13.33
N LEU A 170 0.77 11.29 -12.69
CA LEU A 170 -0.25 10.41 -12.14
C LEU A 170 -0.90 9.54 -13.23
N GLN A 171 -1.27 10.14 -14.36
CA GLN A 171 -1.86 9.41 -15.50
C GLN A 171 -0.89 8.35 -16.06
N ARG A 172 0.39 8.69 -16.20
CA ARG A 172 1.42 7.72 -16.63
C ARG A 172 1.61 6.59 -15.62
N PHE A 173 1.69 6.93 -14.34
CA PHE A 173 1.86 5.96 -13.25
C PHE A 173 0.70 4.94 -13.20
N TRP A 174 -0.52 5.40 -13.46
CA TRP A 174 -1.72 4.54 -13.45
C TRP A 174 -1.86 3.70 -14.71
N GLY A 175 -1.37 4.18 -15.83
CA GLY A 175 -1.47 3.52 -17.13
C GLY A 175 -0.23 2.74 -17.56
N ALA A 176 0.79 2.68 -16.70
CA ALA A 176 2.05 2.01 -17.01
C ALA A 176 1.94 0.49 -16.91
#